data_07e92cbc1b1766e63f3eb2f2612d16b3
#
_entry.id   07e92cbc1b1766e63f3eb2f2612d16b3
#
_cell.length_a   1.000
_cell.length_b   1.000
_cell.length_c   1.000
_cell.angle_alpha   90.00
_cell.angle_beta   90.00
_cell.angle_gamma   90.00
#
_symmetry.space_group_name_H-M   'P 1'
#
loop_
_entity.id
_entity.type
_entity.pdbx_description
1 polymer ?
#
loop_
_entity_poly.entity_id
_entity_poly.type
_entity_poly.pdbx_seq_one_letter_code
_entity_poly.pdbx_strand_id
1 'polypeptide(L)'
;MSSGYLVSRVTGAYEGIKSAYGSVSAGQDSTPTSTRIDFYIRSDFHIRVESDIRELATRYRLSEDLIAAVIEAESHFNPGAVSCRGARGLMQLMPATAATLGVDNPFDPRENIEAGIRHLRAMMDQFKNNLPLALAAYNAGERAVIYYRGVPPYPETRQYVNRILRRLDRHGVTTAPIVNAAPRLVGDDAVGRLHRCT
;
A
#
# COMPACT_ATOMS: atom_id res chain seq x y z
N MET A 1 16.20 -12.34 13.45
CA MET A 1 16.58 -13.07 12.21
C MET A 1 15.50 -12.86 11.15
N SER A 2 15.29 -11.65 10.65
CA SER A 2 14.21 -11.35 9.68
C SER A 2 14.67 -10.50 8.48
N SER A 3 15.98 -10.22 8.37
CA SER A 3 16.50 -9.33 7.31
C SER A 3 16.59 -9.97 5.92
N GLY A 4 16.44 -11.28 5.80
CA GLY A 4 16.61 -12.00 4.52
C GLY A 4 15.37 -12.08 3.63
N TYR A 5 14.18 -11.83 4.18
CA TYR A 5 12.91 -12.10 3.48
C TYR A 5 12.42 -10.97 2.57
N LEU A 6 12.69 -9.71 2.91
CA LEU A 6 12.35 -8.58 2.03
C LEU A 6 13.24 -8.55 0.79
N VAL A 7 14.53 -8.80 0.95
CA VAL A 7 15.49 -8.93 -0.17
C VAL A 7 15.06 -10.03 -1.14
N SER A 8 14.58 -11.18 -0.63
CA SER A 8 14.12 -12.31 -1.46
C SER A 8 12.89 -12.01 -2.32
N ARG A 9 12.13 -10.97 -2.05
CA ARG A 9 10.82 -10.71 -2.70
C ARG A 9 10.83 -9.58 -3.69
N VAL A 10 11.63 -8.58 -3.46
CA VAL A 10 12.01 -7.66 -4.54
C VAL A 10 12.89 -8.42 -5.53
N THR A 11 13.72 -9.37 -5.06
CA THR A 11 14.42 -10.32 -5.94
C THR A 11 13.47 -11.25 -6.70
N GLY A 12 12.31 -11.62 -6.20
CA GLY A 12 11.32 -12.42 -6.95
C GLY A 12 10.69 -11.66 -8.13
N ALA A 13 10.37 -10.38 -7.92
CA ALA A 13 10.01 -9.46 -9.01
C ALA A 13 11.21 -9.18 -9.92
N TYR A 14 12.41 -9.14 -9.35
CA TYR A 14 13.69 -8.98 -10.03
C TYR A 14 14.10 -10.22 -10.84
N GLU A 15 13.91 -11.43 -10.35
CA GLU A 15 14.13 -12.69 -11.10
C GLU A 15 13.09 -12.87 -12.22
N GLY A 16 11.87 -12.43 -12.04
CA GLY A 16 10.86 -12.35 -13.11
C GLY A 16 11.27 -11.40 -14.22
N ILE A 17 11.90 -10.30 -13.89
CA ILE A 17 12.46 -9.33 -14.85
C ILE A 17 13.71 -9.90 -15.52
N LYS A 18 14.61 -10.59 -14.81
CA LYS A 18 15.77 -11.30 -15.39
C LYS A 18 15.33 -12.39 -16.36
N SER A 19 14.29 -13.16 -16.02
CA SER A 19 13.75 -14.19 -16.91
C SER A 19 13.13 -13.62 -18.19
N ALA A 20 12.56 -12.40 -18.11
CA ALA A 20 11.99 -11.70 -19.27
C ALA A 20 13.05 -11.07 -20.20
N TYR A 21 14.27 -10.82 -19.70
CA TYR A 21 15.34 -10.15 -20.45
C TYR A 21 16.58 -11.02 -20.74
N GLY A 22 16.49 -12.33 -20.56
CA GLY A 22 17.53 -13.30 -20.97
C GLY A 22 18.88 -13.09 -20.28
N SER A 23 19.62 -14.17 -20.08
CA SER A 23 21.02 -14.16 -19.68
C SER A 23 21.86 -13.38 -20.69
N VAL A 24 22.29 -12.17 -20.32
CA VAL A 24 23.23 -11.38 -21.11
C VAL A 24 24.60 -12.07 -21.01
N SER A 25 24.95 -12.87 -22.00
CA SER A 25 26.32 -13.33 -22.22
C SER A 25 27.20 -12.09 -22.50
N ALA A 26 28.40 -12.07 -21.91
CA ALA A 26 29.42 -11.04 -22.15
C ALA A 26 29.83 -11.05 -23.65
N GLY A 27 29.19 -10.17 -24.44
CA GLY A 27 29.46 -10.06 -25.87
C GLY A 27 28.67 -8.89 -26.45
N GLN A 28 29.34 -7.75 -26.67
CA GLN A 28 28.94 -6.56 -27.40
C GLN A 28 27.59 -5.94 -27.05
N ASP A 29 27.69 -4.95 -26.15
CA ASP A 29 26.62 -4.19 -25.56
C ASP A 29 26.08 -3.14 -26.54
N SER A 30 25.04 -3.49 -27.29
CA SER A 30 24.26 -2.59 -28.15
C SER A 30 22.93 -2.15 -27.54
N THR A 31 22.75 -2.30 -26.20
CA THR A 31 21.57 -1.76 -25.52
C THR A 31 21.66 -0.23 -25.46
N PRO A 32 20.58 0.48 -25.82
CA PRO A 32 20.55 1.94 -25.77
C PRO A 32 20.91 2.42 -24.34
N THR A 33 21.75 3.43 -24.23
CA THR A 33 22.20 4.03 -22.96
C THR A 33 21.02 4.39 -22.04
N SER A 34 19.88 4.75 -22.62
CA SER A 34 18.62 5.05 -21.93
C SER A 34 18.11 3.86 -21.11
N THR A 35 18.12 2.65 -21.66
CA THR A 35 17.59 1.45 -20.97
C THR A 35 18.45 1.07 -19.75
N ARG A 36 19.77 1.27 -19.81
CA ARG A 36 20.68 1.04 -18.67
C ARG A 36 20.44 2.08 -17.56
N ILE A 37 20.30 3.35 -17.93
CA ILE A 37 20.04 4.43 -16.99
C ILE A 37 18.70 4.20 -16.28
N ASP A 38 17.64 3.86 -17.02
CA ASP A 38 16.31 3.57 -16.46
C ASP A 38 16.33 2.38 -15.48
N PHE A 39 17.15 1.37 -15.77
CA PHE A 39 17.33 0.24 -14.86
C PHE A 39 18.01 0.64 -13.55
N TYR A 40 19.09 1.42 -13.58
CA TYR A 40 19.77 1.91 -12.37
C TYR A 40 18.86 2.82 -11.55
N ILE A 41 18.16 3.76 -12.19
CA ILE A 41 17.23 4.67 -11.49
C ILE A 41 16.13 3.86 -10.79
N ARG A 42 15.56 2.84 -11.43
CA ARG A 42 14.55 1.97 -10.82
C ARG A 42 15.09 1.16 -9.64
N SER A 43 16.30 0.60 -9.77
CA SER A 43 16.92 -0.16 -8.68
C SER A 43 17.21 0.72 -7.47
N ASP A 44 17.77 1.92 -7.67
CA ASP A 44 18.03 2.88 -6.61
C ASP A 44 16.76 3.35 -5.91
N PHE A 45 15.68 3.57 -6.68
CA PHE A 45 14.38 3.91 -6.13
C PHE A 45 13.85 2.81 -5.20
N HIS A 46 13.89 1.55 -5.63
CA HIS A 46 13.41 0.43 -4.82
C HIS A 46 14.23 0.28 -3.53
N ILE A 47 15.55 0.39 -3.61
CA ILE A 47 16.43 0.32 -2.43
C ILE A 47 16.10 1.41 -1.43
N ARG A 48 15.85 2.65 -1.89
CA ARG A 48 15.47 3.77 -1.00
C ARG A 48 14.10 3.53 -0.36
N VAL A 49 13.11 3.14 -1.14
CA VAL A 49 11.76 2.85 -0.62
C VAL A 49 11.80 1.73 0.42
N GLU A 50 12.55 0.66 0.20
CA GLU A 50 12.73 -0.42 1.19
C GLU A 50 13.41 0.08 2.48
N SER A 51 14.43 0.93 2.35
CA SER A 51 15.11 1.53 3.49
C SER A 51 14.16 2.42 4.30
N ASP A 52 13.36 3.25 3.62
CA ASP A 52 12.35 4.11 4.25
C ASP A 52 11.27 3.27 4.96
N ILE A 53 10.76 2.22 4.31
CA ILE A 53 9.78 1.32 4.92
C ILE A 53 10.35 0.70 6.20
N ARG A 54 11.57 0.20 6.20
CA ARG A 54 12.21 -0.45 7.35
C ARG A 54 12.38 0.52 8.52
N GLU A 55 12.91 1.71 8.25
CA GLU A 55 13.08 2.73 9.27
C GLU A 55 11.75 3.15 9.88
N LEU A 56 10.78 3.49 9.02
CA LEU A 56 9.49 4.00 9.43
C LEU A 56 8.61 2.93 10.09
N ALA A 57 8.69 1.67 9.64
CA ALA A 57 8.03 0.53 10.29
C ALA A 57 8.44 0.41 11.76
N THR A 58 9.75 0.51 12.02
CA THR A 58 10.30 0.49 13.37
C THR A 58 9.78 1.68 14.19
N ARG A 59 9.85 2.90 13.63
CA ARG A 59 9.43 4.14 14.30
C ARG A 59 7.97 4.12 14.70
N TYR A 60 7.09 3.65 13.80
CA TYR A 60 5.64 3.66 14.00
C TYR A 60 5.07 2.32 14.49
N ARG A 61 5.92 1.34 14.80
CA ARG A 61 5.54 0.01 15.33
C ARG A 61 4.52 -0.71 14.44
N LEU A 62 4.75 -0.69 13.14
CA LEU A 62 4.03 -1.47 12.14
C LEU A 62 4.96 -2.49 11.49
N SER A 63 4.44 -3.58 10.94
CA SER A 63 5.28 -4.51 10.19
C SER A 63 5.64 -3.95 8.82
N GLU A 64 6.87 -4.20 8.36
CA GLU A 64 7.33 -3.88 7.01
C GLU A 64 6.43 -4.52 5.95
N ASP A 65 6.02 -5.79 6.17
CA ASP A 65 5.13 -6.52 5.29
C ASP A 65 3.76 -5.85 5.15
N LEU A 66 3.21 -5.30 6.24
CA LEU A 66 1.95 -4.57 6.20
C LEU A 66 2.08 -3.30 5.36
N ILE A 67 3.12 -2.51 5.61
CA ILE A 67 3.34 -1.27 4.87
C ILE A 67 3.53 -1.56 3.38
N ALA A 68 4.37 -2.54 3.05
CA ALA A 68 4.60 -2.95 1.67
C ALA A 68 3.31 -3.48 0.99
N ALA A 69 2.46 -4.22 1.72
CA ALA A 69 1.19 -4.70 1.20
C ALA A 69 0.20 -3.56 0.93
N VAL A 70 0.19 -2.53 1.77
CA VAL A 70 -0.63 -1.32 1.55
C VAL A 70 -0.11 -0.55 0.35
N ILE A 71 1.18 -0.25 0.23
CA ILE A 71 1.76 0.46 -0.92
C ILE A 71 1.47 -0.28 -2.24
N GLU A 72 1.61 -1.59 -2.24
CA GLU A 72 1.27 -2.43 -3.41
C GLU A 72 -0.22 -2.31 -3.77
N ALA A 73 -1.11 -2.33 -2.78
CA ALA A 73 -2.54 -2.25 -3.00
C ALA A 73 -2.98 -0.87 -3.50
N GLU A 74 -2.29 0.20 -3.07
CA GLU A 74 -2.61 1.59 -3.40
C GLU A 74 -2.06 2.03 -4.76
N SER A 75 -0.79 1.74 -5.04
CA SER A 75 -0.09 2.33 -6.18
C SER A 75 0.73 1.34 -7.02
N HIS A 76 0.86 0.08 -6.60
CA HIS A 76 1.84 -0.86 -7.16
C HIS A 76 3.27 -0.29 -7.14
N PHE A 77 3.63 0.42 -6.07
CA PHE A 77 4.90 1.11 -5.91
C PHE A 77 5.16 2.22 -6.94
N ASN A 78 4.12 2.81 -7.53
CA ASN A 78 4.27 3.95 -8.42
C ASN A 78 4.22 5.28 -7.64
N PRO A 79 5.35 6.02 -7.50
CA PRO A 79 5.38 7.27 -6.76
C PRO A 79 4.59 8.39 -7.44
N GLY A 80 4.40 8.31 -8.77
CA GLY A 80 3.63 9.27 -9.55
C GLY A 80 2.14 8.94 -9.69
N ALA A 81 1.64 7.94 -8.94
CA ALA A 81 0.24 7.51 -9.07
C ALA A 81 -0.74 8.61 -8.66
N VAL A 82 -1.77 8.80 -9.49
CA VAL A 82 -2.90 9.69 -9.20
C VAL A 82 -4.19 8.93 -9.48
N SER A 83 -5.07 8.82 -8.47
CA SER A 83 -6.37 8.21 -8.67
C SER A 83 -7.36 9.21 -9.30
N CYS A 84 -8.46 8.70 -9.83
CA CYS A 84 -9.53 9.56 -10.37
C CYS A 84 -10.17 10.47 -9.31
N ARG A 85 -10.01 10.17 -8.02
CA ARG A 85 -10.45 11.01 -6.90
C ARG A 85 -9.39 11.98 -6.42
N GLY A 86 -8.21 11.99 -7.07
CA GLY A 86 -7.10 12.85 -6.72
C GLY A 86 -6.24 12.35 -5.57
N ALA A 87 -6.35 11.09 -5.15
CA ALA A 87 -5.38 10.50 -4.23
C ALA A 87 -4.01 10.39 -4.92
N ARG A 88 -2.91 10.60 -4.18
CA ARG A 88 -1.58 10.81 -4.76
C ARG A 88 -0.49 9.98 -4.09
N GLY A 89 0.48 9.54 -4.90
CA GLY A 89 1.73 8.93 -4.47
C GLY A 89 1.60 7.48 -4.04
N LEU A 90 2.64 6.96 -3.40
CA LEU A 90 2.82 5.54 -3.05
C LEU A 90 1.69 4.98 -2.18
N MET A 91 1.24 5.74 -1.18
CA MET A 91 0.19 5.35 -0.24
C MET A 91 -1.16 6.05 -0.51
N GLN A 92 -1.32 6.67 -1.69
CA GLN A 92 -2.55 7.26 -2.20
C GLN A 92 -3.25 8.19 -1.19
N LEU A 93 -2.51 9.21 -0.73
CA LEU A 93 -3.07 10.20 0.18
C LEU A 93 -4.02 11.14 -0.55
N MET A 94 -5.22 11.31 -0.02
CA MET A 94 -6.13 12.35 -0.47
C MET A 94 -5.55 13.74 -0.14
N PRO A 95 -5.76 14.76 -0.98
CA PRO A 95 -5.20 16.10 -0.76
C PRO A 95 -5.49 16.69 0.63
N ALA A 96 -6.71 16.52 1.12
CA ALA A 96 -7.08 16.98 2.46
C ALA A 96 -6.32 16.23 3.57
N THR A 97 -6.11 14.91 3.41
CA THR A 97 -5.34 14.09 4.35
C THR A 97 -3.86 14.49 4.31
N ALA A 98 -3.28 14.66 3.12
CA ALA A 98 -1.90 15.11 2.93
C ALA A 98 -1.67 16.46 3.63
N ALA A 99 -2.55 17.43 3.41
CA ALA A 99 -2.48 18.75 4.07
C ALA A 99 -2.56 18.64 5.60
N THR A 100 -3.48 17.83 6.13
CA THR A 100 -3.60 17.62 7.59
C THR A 100 -2.36 16.98 8.19
N LEU A 101 -1.66 16.14 7.42
CA LEU A 101 -0.44 15.46 7.83
C LEU A 101 0.83 16.27 7.56
N GLY A 102 0.73 17.47 6.98
CA GLY A 102 1.86 18.35 6.70
C GLY A 102 2.76 17.83 5.57
N VAL A 103 2.17 17.22 4.54
CA VAL A 103 2.88 16.75 3.35
C VAL A 103 2.98 17.91 2.36
N ASP A 104 4.20 18.33 2.06
CA ASP A 104 4.47 19.40 1.09
C ASP A 104 4.44 18.88 -0.36
N ASN A 105 5.07 17.73 -0.59
CA ASN A 105 5.08 17.08 -1.89
C ASN A 105 4.54 15.63 -1.79
N PRO A 106 3.27 15.38 -2.17
CA PRO A 106 2.69 14.03 -2.10
C PRO A 106 3.30 13.03 -3.08
N PHE A 107 4.19 13.46 -3.98
CA PHE A 107 4.93 12.61 -4.90
C PHE A 107 6.37 12.34 -4.43
N ASP A 108 6.82 12.99 -3.36
CA ASP A 108 8.05 12.59 -2.69
C ASP A 108 7.83 11.26 -1.99
N PRO A 109 8.64 10.22 -2.31
CA PRO A 109 8.42 8.88 -1.77
C PRO A 109 8.44 8.83 -0.25
N ARG A 110 9.43 9.49 0.38
CA ARG A 110 9.61 9.46 1.82
C ARG A 110 8.50 10.20 2.56
N GLU A 111 8.15 11.40 2.12
CA GLU A 111 7.05 12.17 2.73
C GLU A 111 5.73 11.43 2.62
N ASN A 112 5.44 10.84 1.45
CA ASN A 112 4.21 10.11 1.21
C ASN A 112 4.11 8.84 2.05
N ILE A 113 5.21 8.06 2.12
CA ILE A 113 5.27 6.83 2.95
C ILE A 113 5.13 7.19 4.43
N GLU A 114 5.86 8.17 4.93
CA GLU A 114 5.78 8.54 6.34
C GLU A 114 4.37 9.02 6.74
N ALA A 115 3.77 9.89 5.94
CA ALA A 115 2.42 10.37 6.20
C ALA A 115 1.37 9.25 6.08
N GLY A 116 1.50 8.36 5.08
CA GLY A 116 0.63 7.20 4.93
C GLY A 116 0.73 6.23 6.10
N ILE A 117 1.93 5.97 6.60
CA ILE A 117 2.17 5.15 7.80
C ILE A 117 1.56 5.81 9.04
N ARG A 118 1.74 7.12 9.23
CA ARG A 118 1.11 7.86 10.34
C ARG A 118 -0.41 7.75 10.29
N HIS A 119 -1.00 7.87 9.11
CA HIS A 119 -2.44 7.71 8.92
C HIS A 119 -2.89 6.28 9.23
N LEU A 120 -2.17 5.26 8.71
CA LEU A 120 -2.46 3.86 8.99
C LEU A 120 -2.32 3.55 10.48
N ARG A 121 -1.29 4.09 11.16
CA ARG A 121 -1.12 3.91 12.60
C ARG A 121 -2.28 4.50 13.38
N ALA A 122 -2.73 5.71 13.03
CA ALA A 122 -3.89 6.32 13.65
C ALA A 122 -5.15 5.45 13.50
N MET A 123 -5.37 4.84 12.33
CA MET A 123 -6.48 3.90 12.14
C MET A 123 -6.32 2.64 12.99
N MET A 124 -5.10 2.09 13.08
CA MET A 124 -4.82 0.95 13.96
C MET A 124 -5.11 1.25 15.42
N ASP A 125 -4.72 2.43 15.91
CA ASP A 125 -4.96 2.85 17.29
C ASP A 125 -6.46 3.04 17.56
N GLN A 126 -7.16 3.72 16.65
CA GLN A 126 -8.59 3.96 16.76
C GLN A 126 -9.42 2.67 16.79
N PHE A 127 -9.06 1.71 15.98
CA PHE A 127 -9.74 0.41 15.91
C PHE A 127 -9.08 -0.67 16.76
N LYS A 128 -8.32 -0.29 17.81
CA LYS A 128 -7.74 -1.19 18.83
C LYS A 128 -6.91 -2.32 18.21
N ASN A 129 -6.09 -1.98 17.21
CA ASN A 129 -5.28 -2.90 16.43
C ASN A 129 -6.08 -4.00 15.67
N ASN A 130 -7.36 -3.76 15.44
CA ASN A 130 -8.14 -4.62 14.54
C ASN A 130 -7.77 -4.29 13.09
N LEU A 131 -6.84 -5.05 12.53
CA LEU A 131 -6.28 -4.80 11.21
C LEU A 131 -7.34 -4.73 10.09
N PRO A 132 -8.31 -5.64 9.98
CA PRO A 132 -9.39 -5.53 8.98
C PRO A 132 -10.15 -4.20 9.05
N LEU A 133 -10.47 -3.71 10.25
CA LEU A 133 -11.18 -2.45 10.43
C LEU A 133 -10.30 -1.24 10.13
N ALA A 134 -9.05 -1.27 10.54
CA ALA A 134 -8.08 -0.22 10.25
C ALA A 134 -7.83 -0.07 8.74
N LEU A 135 -7.68 -1.17 8.02
CA LEU A 135 -7.54 -1.18 6.56
C LEU A 135 -8.81 -0.66 5.86
N ALA A 136 -9.98 -1.07 6.35
CA ALA A 136 -11.25 -0.55 5.82
C ALA A 136 -11.41 0.95 6.07
N ALA A 137 -10.98 1.45 7.24
CA ALA A 137 -11.00 2.87 7.58
C ALA A 137 -9.99 3.68 6.76
N TYR A 138 -8.81 3.11 6.51
CA TYR A 138 -7.82 3.73 5.62
C TYR A 138 -8.40 3.95 4.21
N ASN A 139 -9.05 2.93 3.64
CA ASN A 139 -9.58 2.96 2.28
C ASN A 139 -10.92 3.72 2.14
N ALA A 140 -11.88 3.47 3.04
CA ALA A 140 -13.24 4.01 2.93
C ALA A 140 -13.53 5.19 3.87
N GLY A 141 -12.59 5.51 4.76
CA GLY A 141 -12.76 6.49 5.81
C GLY A 141 -13.36 5.90 7.09
N GLU A 142 -12.92 6.45 8.23
CA GLU A 142 -13.31 5.97 9.56
C GLU A 142 -14.83 6.03 9.80
N ARG A 143 -15.49 7.10 9.29
CA ARG A 143 -16.94 7.28 9.45
C ARG A 143 -17.74 6.13 8.87
N ALA A 144 -17.31 5.58 7.74
CA ALA A 144 -17.97 4.44 7.12
C ALA A 144 -17.86 3.19 8.02
N VAL A 145 -16.66 2.92 8.57
CA VAL A 145 -16.45 1.78 9.47
C VAL A 145 -17.26 1.90 10.75
N ILE A 146 -17.35 3.10 11.32
CA ILE A 146 -18.16 3.38 12.52
C ILE A 146 -19.65 3.20 12.21
N TYR A 147 -20.13 3.77 11.09
CA TYR A 147 -21.54 3.67 10.67
C TYR A 147 -21.98 2.21 10.47
N TYR A 148 -21.19 1.42 9.73
CA TYR A 148 -21.48 0.01 9.49
C TYR A 148 -21.07 -0.92 10.63
N ARG A 149 -20.45 -0.40 11.70
CA ARG A 149 -19.93 -1.17 12.83
C ARG A 149 -19.05 -2.36 12.39
N GLY A 150 -18.30 -2.19 11.30
CA GLY A 150 -17.51 -3.23 10.67
C GLY A 150 -16.94 -2.79 9.33
N VAL A 151 -16.40 -3.74 8.56
CA VAL A 151 -15.98 -3.47 7.19
C VAL A 151 -17.20 -3.11 6.34
N PRO A 152 -17.24 -1.89 5.75
CA PRO A 152 -18.39 -1.45 4.97
C PRO A 152 -18.71 -2.42 3.81
N PRO A 153 -19.99 -2.53 3.38
CA PRO A 153 -20.38 -3.43 2.31
C PRO A 153 -19.99 -2.93 0.91
N TYR A 154 -18.98 -2.05 0.83
CA TYR A 154 -18.47 -1.54 -0.43
C TYR A 154 -17.59 -2.60 -1.10
N PRO A 155 -17.88 -3.02 -2.34
CA PRO A 155 -17.12 -4.04 -3.04
C PRO A 155 -15.63 -3.71 -3.12
N GLU A 156 -15.27 -2.46 -3.40
CA GLU A 156 -13.90 -1.96 -3.49
C GLU A 156 -13.16 -2.13 -2.15
N THR A 157 -13.76 -1.67 -1.05
CA THR A 157 -13.15 -1.76 0.28
C THR A 157 -12.98 -3.22 0.73
N ARG A 158 -13.96 -4.08 0.48
CA ARG A 158 -13.85 -5.51 0.79
C ARG A 158 -12.74 -6.19 0.00
N GLN A 159 -12.63 -5.87 -1.30
CA GLN A 159 -11.55 -6.39 -2.14
C GLN A 159 -10.17 -5.90 -1.67
N TYR A 160 -10.07 -4.62 -1.30
CA TYR A 160 -8.86 -4.01 -0.76
C TYR A 160 -8.39 -4.73 0.51
N VAL A 161 -9.26 -4.83 1.52
CA VAL A 161 -8.97 -5.52 2.78
C VAL A 161 -8.57 -6.96 2.53
N ASN A 162 -9.35 -7.71 1.74
CA ASN A 162 -9.06 -9.12 1.44
C ASN A 162 -7.72 -9.30 0.71
N ARG A 163 -7.37 -8.40 -0.22
CA ARG A 163 -6.11 -8.46 -0.97
C ARG A 163 -4.91 -8.34 -0.03
N ILE A 164 -4.96 -7.37 0.89
CA ILE A 164 -3.88 -7.15 1.86
C ILE A 164 -3.78 -8.31 2.83
N LEU A 165 -4.89 -8.76 3.43
CA LEU A 165 -4.88 -9.87 4.38
C LEU A 165 -4.35 -11.17 3.74
N ARG A 166 -4.79 -11.52 2.53
CA ARG A 166 -4.27 -12.69 1.80
C ARG A 166 -2.78 -12.58 1.50
N ARG A 167 -2.27 -11.37 1.27
CA ARG A 167 -0.84 -11.16 1.10
C ARG A 167 -0.10 -11.44 2.40
N LEU A 168 -0.56 -10.91 3.52
CA LEU A 168 0.04 -11.13 4.84
C LEU A 168 0.00 -12.59 5.26
N ASP A 169 -1.12 -13.30 5.06
CA ASP A 169 -1.25 -14.73 5.38
C ASP A 169 -0.23 -15.59 4.63
N ARG A 170 0.01 -15.29 3.35
CA ARG A 170 1.06 -15.97 2.57
C ARG A 170 2.47 -15.75 3.12
N HIS A 171 2.65 -14.75 3.98
CA HIS A 171 3.92 -14.38 4.62
C HIS A 171 4.03 -14.86 6.05
N GLY A 172 3.06 -15.67 6.53
CA GLY A 172 3.07 -16.21 7.88
C GLY A 172 2.70 -15.17 8.96
N VAL A 173 2.19 -14.01 8.56
CA VAL A 173 1.61 -13.04 9.48
C VAL A 173 0.16 -13.48 9.75
N THR A 174 -0.07 -14.11 10.90
CA THR A 174 -1.41 -14.59 11.26
C THR A 174 -2.37 -13.40 11.41
N THR A 175 -3.33 -13.29 10.51
CA THR A 175 -4.40 -12.30 10.58
C THR A 175 -5.69 -12.96 11.07
N ALA A 176 -6.39 -12.30 12.00
CA ALA A 176 -7.68 -12.84 12.45
C ALA A 176 -8.71 -12.78 11.31
N PRO A 177 -9.56 -13.82 11.16
CA PRO A 177 -10.57 -13.84 10.09
C PRO A 177 -11.56 -12.67 10.22
N ILE A 178 -12.01 -12.13 9.09
CA ILE A 178 -13.05 -11.11 9.04
C ILE A 178 -14.35 -11.74 9.52
N VAL A 179 -14.80 -11.37 10.72
CA VAL A 179 -16.16 -11.73 11.17
C VAL A 179 -17.11 -10.77 10.45
N ASN A 180 -17.79 -11.27 9.42
CA ASN A 180 -18.85 -10.53 8.73
C ASN A 180 -20.02 -10.35 9.69
N ALA A 181 -20.17 -9.17 10.28
CA ALA A 181 -21.43 -8.78 10.87
C ALA A 181 -22.49 -8.74 9.77
N ALA A 182 -23.60 -9.45 9.98
CA ALA A 182 -24.71 -9.44 9.03
C ALA A 182 -25.19 -8.01 8.76
N PRO A 183 -25.45 -7.61 7.51
CA PRO A 183 -25.92 -6.27 7.20
C PRO A 183 -27.28 -6.04 7.85
N ARG A 184 -27.38 -5.08 8.78
CA ARG A 184 -28.68 -4.50 9.12
C ARG A 184 -29.08 -3.63 7.96
N LEU A 185 -30.18 -3.98 7.32
CA LEU A 185 -30.88 -3.16 6.33
C LEU A 185 -31.34 -1.88 7.03
N VAL A 186 -30.63 -0.80 6.84
CA VAL A 186 -31.07 0.56 7.14
C VAL A 186 -30.94 1.34 5.85
N GLY A 187 -32.02 2.07 5.51
CA GLY A 187 -32.27 2.68 4.21
C GLY A 187 -31.09 3.41 3.56
N ASP A 188 -31.07 3.31 2.26
CA ASP A 188 -29.99 3.63 1.32
C ASP A 188 -29.72 5.14 1.07
N ASP A 189 -30.04 6.06 1.98
CA ASP A 189 -30.23 7.45 1.55
C ASP A 189 -29.14 8.46 1.97
N ALA A 190 -27.99 8.07 2.50
CA ALA A 190 -27.04 9.09 2.99
C ALA A 190 -25.54 8.85 2.85
N VAL A 191 -25.05 7.81 2.18
CA VAL A 191 -23.61 7.61 2.04
C VAL A 191 -23.21 7.65 0.58
N GLY A 192 -22.53 8.73 0.21
CA GLY A 192 -22.14 9.10 -1.13
C GLY A 192 -21.68 7.93 -1.99
N ARG A 193 -22.23 7.88 -3.20
CA ARG A 193 -21.88 6.90 -4.24
C ARG A 193 -20.37 6.93 -4.48
N LEU A 194 -19.73 5.82 -4.11
CA LEU A 194 -18.39 5.49 -4.55
C LEU A 194 -18.46 5.21 -6.06
N HIS A 195 -18.28 6.24 -6.88
CA HIS A 195 -18.23 6.08 -8.32
C HIS A 195 -16.95 5.35 -8.69
N ARG A 196 -17.09 4.25 -9.41
CA ARG A 196 -15.94 3.55 -10.02
C ARG A 196 -15.20 4.50 -10.94
N CYS A 197 -13.88 4.49 -10.80
CA CYS A 197 -13.01 4.95 -11.85
C CYS A 197 -12.95 3.85 -12.91
N THR A 198 -13.59 4.03 -14.05
CA THR A 198 -13.41 3.20 -15.25
C THR A 198 -12.28 3.74 -16.08
#